data_9da6f90eba21bde19fbd0900cdb91003
#
_entry.id   9da6f90eba21bde19fbd0900cdb91003
#
_cell.length_a   1.000
_cell.length_b   1.000
_cell.length_c   1.000
_cell.angle_alpha   90.00
_cell.angle_beta   90.00
_cell.angle_gamma   90.00
#
_symmetry.space_group_name_H-M   'P 1'
#
loop_
_entity.id
_entity.type
_entity.pdbx_description
1 polymer ?
#
loop_
_entity_poly.entity_id
_entity_poly.type
_entity_poly.pdbx_seq_one_letter_code
_entity_poly.pdbx_strand_id
1 'polypeptide(L)'
;MKKTLLFLIAIITCGIAHAQEGEIIYTDFEPDLQRDFPVGLNPPYMYLPLDLNQDGVNDWMFYRWGREVIAMEFRPMANDWSPFRATTQLNFGDTIANQEWYSYSYLPPEIKTTCDFYVSFRSQTDDGFCYGWVEGSADCGHISGSGYPDENITLFVKRMAYCTIPNYPLRVGQEDFTWDIEENETSAFATIHPNPTTGIVRIIGKNLKAAEVVNTLGQRVATTQGQGETLQIDIANLPEGIYFVRITDEQGRKCTHKVVKE
;
A
#
# COMPACT_ATOMS: atom_id res chain seq x y z
N MET A 1 51.41 1.47 49.92
CA MET A 1 50.06 0.99 49.60
C MET A 1 49.36 2.03 48.77
N LYS A 2 49.30 1.87 47.45
CA LYS A 2 48.60 2.78 46.51
C LYS A 2 47.16 2.28 46.38
N LYS A 3 46.18 3.10 46.80
CA LYS A 3 44.74 2.84 46.60
C LYS A 3 44.37 3.29 45.19
N THR A 4 44.07 2.34 44.32
CA THR A 4 43.54 2.61 43.00
C THR A 4 42.06 2.83 43.13
N LEU A 5 41.56 4.04 42.81
CA LEU A 5 40.18 4.40 42.80
C LEU A 5 39.60 4.05 41.43
N LEU A 6 38.75 3.01 41.39
CA LEU A 6 38.03 2.59 40.18
C LEU A 6 36.82 3.55 40.02
N PHE A 7 36.85 4.40 38.99
CA PHE A 7 35.68 5.14 38.56
C PHE A 7 34.79 4.22 37.66
N LEU A 8 33.64 3.85 38.20
CA LEU A 8 32.60 3.17 37.46
C LEU A 8 31.81 4.22 36.65
N ILE A 9 32.09 4.35 35.37
CA ILE A 9 31.30 5.21 34.48
C ILE A 9 30.03 4.39 34.14
N ALA A 10 28.90 4.74 34.73
CA ALA A 10 27.60 4.27 34.34
C ALA A 10 27.21 4.97 33.02
N ILE A 11 27.33 4.28 31.92
CA ILE A 11 26.76 4.73 30.64
C ILE A 11 25.23 4.57 30.75
N ILE A 12 24.54 5.66 31.05
CA ILE A 12 23.10 5.74 30.90
C ILE A 12 22.84 5.80 29.38
N THR A 13 22.56 4.65 28.78
CA THR A 13 21.96 4.61 27.45
C THR A 13 20.53 5.11 27.61
N CYS A 14 20.33 6.39 27.38
CA CYS A 14 19.01 6.94 27.15
C CYS A 14 18.50 6.29 25.86
N GLY A 15 17.72 5.22 25.98
CA GLY A 15 16.96 4.66 24.88
C GLY A 15 16.01 5.75 24.42
N ILE A 16 16.36 6.40 23.31
CA ILE A 16 15.40 7.20 22.56
C ILE A 16 14.37 6.17 22.10
N ALA A 17 13.22 6.13 22.77
CA ALA A 17 12.05 5.48 22.20
C ALA A 17 11.74 6.25 20.91
N HIS A 18 12.23 5.76 19.79
CA HIS A 18 11.66 6.12 18.51
C HIS A 18 10.21 5.61 18.60
N ALA A 19 9.27 6.55 18.64
CA ALA A 19 7.92 6.22 18.22
C ALA A 19 8.09 5.54 16.85
N GLN A 20 7.72 4.29 16.77
CA GLN A 20 7.84 3.54 15.53
C GLN A 20 6.88 4.24 14.56
N GLU A 21 7.44 5.09 13.68
CA GLU A 21 6.68 5.63 12.57
C GLU A 21 6.18 4.41 11.83
N GLY A 22 4.86 4.31 11.62
CA GLY A 22 4.30 3.17 10.94
C GLY A 22 4.89 3.07 9.53
N GLU A 23 5.05 1.87 9.04
CA GLU A 23 5.68 1.57 7.76
C GLU A 23 4.82 0.62 6.92
N ILE A 24 5.07 0.59 5.62
CA ILE A 24 4.65 -0.48 4.73
C ILE A 24 5.85 -1.41 4.57
N ILE A 25 5.74 -2.61 5.13
CA ILE A 25 6.73 -3.68 4.99
C ILE A 25 6.47 -4.34 3.64
N TYR A 26 7.34 -4.09 2.67
CA TYR A 26 7.23 -4.61 1.30
C TYR A 26 8.29 -5.68 1.04
N THR A 27 7.89 -6.74 0.34
CA THR A 27 8.78 -7.80 -0.10
C THR A 27 8.54 -8.10 -1.59
N ASP A 28 9.60 -8.04 -2.38
CA ASP A 28 9.67 -8.56 -3.73
C ASP A 28 10.53 -9.82 -3.72
N PHE A 29 9.97 -10.95 -4.15
CA PHE A 29 10.70 -12.22 -4.14
C PHE A 29 11.45 -12.41 -5.46
N GLU A 30 12.77 -12.37 -5.40
CA GLU A 30 13.68 -12.56 -6.54
C GLU A 30 14.62 -13.75 -6.30
N PRO A 31 14.38 -14.94 -6.86
CA PRO A 31 13.23 -15.33 -7.70
C PRO A 31 11.92 -15.48 -6.93
N ASP A 32 10.79 -15.48 -7.64
CA ASP A 32 9.47 -15.73 -7.07
C ASP A 32 9.48 -16.94 -6.12
N LEU A 33 8.80 -16.82 -4.99
CA LEU A 33 8.66 -17.92 -4.05
C LEU A 33 7.74 -19.00 -4.64
N GLN A 34 8.27 -20.18 -4.93
CA GLN A 34 7.56 -21.25 -5.62
C GLN A 34 7.22 -22.43 -4.70
N ARG A 35 6.03 -22.99 -4.89
CA ARG A 35 5.63 -24.24 -4.25
C ARG A 35 4.76 -25.10 -5.16
N ASP A 36 5.16 -26.37 -5.32
CA ASP A 36 4.36 -27.37 -6.01
C ASP A 36 3.43 -28.07 -5.04
N PHE A 37 2.16 -28.18 -5.44
CA PHE A 37 1.11 -28.89 -4.73
C PHE A 37 0.70 -30.11 -5.55
N PRO A 38 1.16 -31.33 -5.23
CA PRO A 38 0.90 -32.52 -6.02
C PRO A 38 -0.58 -32.85 -6.06
N VAL A 39 -1.02 -33.31 -7.24
CA VAL A 39 -2.35 -33.84 -7.47
C VAL A 39 -2.31 -35.34 -7.28
N GLY A 40 -3.21 -35.92 -6.49
CA GLY A 40 -3.25 -37.37 -6.29
C GLY A 40 -4.22 -37.82 -5.22
N LEU A 41 -4.28 -39.14 -5.05
CA LEU A 41 -5.32 -39.84 -4.27
C LEU A 41 -5.27 -39.56 -2.77
N ASN A 42 -4.17 -39.01 -2.24
CA ASN A 42 -4.02 -38.66 -0.83
C ASN A 42 -2.83 -37.71 -0.65
N PRO A 43 -2.89 -36.49 -1.21
CA PRO A 43 -1.78 -35.55 -1.01
C PRO A 43 -1.64 -35.29 0.49
N PRO A 44 -0.42 -35.27 1.02
CA PRO A 44 -0.20 -34.77 2.37
C PRO A 44 -0.70 -33.33 2.45
N TYR A 45 -1.13 -32.90 3.64
CA TYR A 45 -1.41 -31.50 3.89
C TYR A 45 -0.19 -30.68 3.49
N MET A 46 -0.36 -29.78 2.52
CA MET A 46 0.73 -28.96 2.01
C MET A 46 0.37 -27.50 2.16
N TYR A 47 1.36 -26.71 2.54
CA TYR A 47 1.20 -25.29 2.70
C TYR A 47 2.47 -24.56 2.29
N LEU A 48 2.31 -23.31 1.90
CA LEU A 48 3.37 -22.34 1.67
C LEU A 48 3.21 -21.25 2.73
N PRO A 49 4.09 -21.24 3.77
CA PRO A 49 3.99 -20.25 4.83
C PRO A 49 4.58 -18.91 4.39
N LEU A 50 4.02 -17.80 4.92
CA LEU A 50 4.48 -16.44 4.69
C LEU A 50 4.63 -15.72 6.02
N ASP A 51 5.77 -15.07 6.20
CA ASP A 51 6.06 -14.11 7.25
C ASP A 51 5.83 -12.71 6.66
N LEU A 52 4.69 -12.11 6.97
CA LEU A 52 4.23 -10.89 6.33
C LEU A 52 4.81 -9.62 6.94
N ASN A 53 5.16 -9.68 8.22
CA ASN A 53 5.69 -8.57 8.99
C ASN A 53 7.21 -8.65 9.20
N GLN A 54 7.85 -9.70 8.66
CA GLN A 54 9.29 -9.97 8.72
C GLN A 54 9.83 -10.08 10.16
N ASP A 55 9.03 -10.59 11.10
CA ASP A 55 9.46 -10.82 12.48
C ASP A 55 10.10 -12.19 12.73
N GLY A 56 10.19 -13.02 11.70
CA GLY A 56 10.73 -14.38 11.72
C GLY A 56 9.69 -15.44 12.08
N VAL A 57 8.42 -15.06 12.25
CA VAL A 57 7.32 -15.97 12.51
C VAL A 57 6.35 -15.94 11.33
N ASN A 58 5.97 -17.12 10.84
CA ASN A 58 5.01 -17.16 9.75
C ASN A 58 3.60 -16.83 10.26
N ASP A 59 2.95 -15.84 9.62
CA ASP A 59 1.62 -15.36 9.98
C ASP A 59 0.52 -16.04 9.20
N TRP A 60 0.76 -16.24 7.90
CA TRP A 60 -0.21 -16.72 6.95
C TRP A 60 0.34 -17.85 6.09
N MET A 61 -0.55 -18.59 5.40
CA MET A 61 -0.16 -19.63 4.48
C MET A 61 -1.13 -19.75 3.31
N PHE A 62 -0.60 -20.13 2.16
CA PHE A 62 -1.39 -20.79 1.15
C PHE A 62 -1.49 -22.28 1.51
N TYR A 63 -2.71 -22.78 1.56
CA TYR A 63 -2.98 -24.13 2.01
C TYR A 63 -3.89 -24.86 1.04
N ARG A 64 -3.57 -26.11 0.80
CA ARG A 64 -4.37 -27.00 0.00
C ARG A 64 -4.77 -28.25 0.80
N TRP A 65 -6.05 -28.58 0.80
CA TRP A 65 -6.55 -29.81 1.38
C TRP A 65 -7.50 -30.52 0.43
N GLY A 66 -7.50 -31.88 0.47
CA GLY A 66 -8.49 -32.72 -0.20
C GLY A 66 -8.14 -33.08 -1.66
N ARG A 67 -8.89 -34.05 -2.15
CA ARG A 67 -8.70 -34.72 -3.43
C ARG A 67 -9.31 -33.98 -4.61
N GLU A 68 -10.38 -33.26 -4.34
CA GLU A 68 -11.38 -32.94 -5.37
C GLU A 68 -11.50 -31.47 -5.68
N VAL A 69 -10.74 -30.59 -4.97
CA VAL A 69 -10.92 -29.17 -5.10
C VAL A 69 -9.63 -28.53 -5.58
N ILE A 70 -9.71 -27.81 -6.70
CA ILE A 70 -8.68 -26.89 -7.20
C ILE A 70 -8.53 -25.69 -6.24
N ALA A 71 -9.30 -25.68 -5.14
CA ALA A 71 -9.33 -24.58 -4.20
C ALA A 71 -8.06 -24.56 -3.34
N MET A 72 -7.31 -23.51 -3.52
CA MET A 72 -6.22 -23.13 -2.64
C MET A 72 -6.72 -22.07 -1.69
N GLU A 73 -6.54 -22.28 -0.39
CA GLU A 73 -6.96 -21.35 0.64
C GLU A 73 -5.80 -20.44 1.06
N PHE A 74 -6.04 -19.17 1.17
CA PHE A 74 -5.16 -18.25 1.88
C PHE A 74 -5.73 -18.04 3.29
N ARG A 75 -4.99 -18.41 4.32
CA ARG A 75 -5.47 -18.42 5.70
C ARG A 75 -4.34 -18.17 6.71
N PRO A 76 -4.68 -17.70 7.93
CA PRO A 76 -3.69 -17.52 8.99
C PRO A 76 -3.11 -18.86 9.47
N MET A 77 -1.87 -18.83 9.93
CA MET A 77 -1.19 -19.98 10.55
C MET A 77 -1.70 -20.29 11.95
N ALA A 78 -2.20 -19.27 12.65
CA ALA A 78 -2.71 -19.41 14.03
C ALA A 78 -4.00 -20.24 14.07
N ASN A 79 -4.17 -21.02 15.15
CA ASN A 79 -5.41 -21.77 15.40
C ASN A 79 -6.59 -20.87 15.79
N ASP A 80 -6.32 -19.68 16.31
CA ASP A 80 -7.33 -18.65 16.54
C ASP A 80 -7.43 -17.72 15.34
N TRP A 81 -8.42 -17.94 14.51
CA TRP A 81 -8.65 -17.17 13.27
C TRP A 81 -9.45 -15.89 13.51
N SER A 82 -9.84 -15.64 14.76
CA SER A 82 -10.72 -14.51 15.07
C SER A 82 -10.17 -13.13 14.71
N PRO A 83 -8.86 -12.84 14.87
CA PRO A 83 -8.29 -11.53 14.49
C PRO A 83 -7.98 -11.37 13.01
N PHE A 84 -8.01 -12.47 12.20
CA PHE A 84 -7.53 -12.45 10.83
C PHE A 84 -8.67 -12.65 9.82
N ARG A 85 -8.62 -11.94 8.71
CA ARG A 85 -9.58 -12.04 7.61
C ARG A 85 -8.90 -11.81 6.27
N ALA A 86 -9.39 -12.47 5.22
CA ALA A 86 -8.87 -12.36 3.86
C ALA A 86 -9.98 -12.17 2.82
N THR A 87 -9.64 -11.65 1.64
CA THR A 87 -10.50 -11.54 0.47
C THR A 87 -9.67 -11.60 -0.83
N THR A 88 -10.24 -12.18 -1.88
CA THR A 88 -9.69 -12.20 -3.26
C THR A 88 -10.52 -11.36 -4.23
N GLN A 89 -11.41 -10.51 -3.75
CA GLN A 89 -12.32 -9.72 -4.58
C GLN A 89 -11.72 -8.42 -5.09
N LEU A 90 -10.49 -8.09 -4.67
CA LEU A 90 -9.83 -6.83 -5.01
C LEU A 90 -8.87 -7.00 -6.17
N ASN A 91 -8.77 -5.94 -6.99
CA ASN A 91 -7.82 -5.83 -8.08
C ASN A 91 -6.70 -4.86 -7.70
N PHE A 92 -5.64 -4.84 -8.52
CA PHE A 92 -4.58 -3.85 -8.40
C PHE A 92 -5.14 -2.42 -8.34
N GLY A 93 -4.70 -1.63 -7.36
CA GLY A 93 -5.16 -0.26 -7.12
C GLY A 93 -6.38 -0.11 -6.21
N ASP A 94 -7.15 -1.18 -5.98
CA ASP A 94 -8.32 -1.11 -5.10
C ASP A 94 -7.90 -0.86 -3.64
N THR A 95 -8.69 -0.05 -2.92
CA THR A 95 -8.45 0.23 -1.51
C THR A 95 -8.89 -0.93 -0.62
N ILE A 96 -8.01 -1.38 0.28
CA ILE A 96 -8.25 -2.45 1.23
C ILE A 96 -8.81 -1.84 2.52
N ALA A 97 -10.13 -1.65 2.63
CA ALA A 97 -10.74 -1.12 3.85
C ALA A 97 -12.13 -1.69 4.11
N ASN A 98 -13.10 -1.42 3.25
CA ASN A 98 -14.52 -1.67 3.48
C ASN A 98 -15.03 -2.88 2.69
N GLN A 99 -14.33 -4.01 2.78
CA GLN A 99 -14.63 -5.23 2.03
C GLN A 99 -15.44 -6.23 2.89
N GLU A 100 -16.05 -7.19 2.21
CA GLU A 100 -16.49 -8.41 2.88
C GLU A 100 -15.27 -9.26 3.22
N TRP A 101 -15.17 -9.63 4.51
CA TRP A 101 -14.01 -10.31 5.05
C TRP A 101 -14.36 -11.72 5.52
N TYR A 102 -13.57 -12.69 5.10
CA TYR A 102 -13.76 -14.10 5.41
C TYR A 102 -12.60 -14.63 6.27
N SER A 103 -12.84 -15.71 7.01
CA SER A 103 -11.77 -16.35 7.82
C SER A 103 -10.66 -16.94 6.96
N TYR A 104 -10.94 -17.19 5.70
CA TYR A 104 -10.00 -17.61 4.64
C TYR A 104 -10.56 -17.13 3.30
N SER A 105 -9.70 -17.06 2.31
CA SER A 105 -10.11 -16.75 0.93
C SER A 105 -9.67 -17.87 0.01
N TYR A 106 -10.55 -18.29 -0.87
CA TYR A 106 -10.19 -19.18 -1.96
C TYR A 106 -9.56 -18.40 -3.09
N LEU A 107 -8.49 -18.92 -3.68
CA LEU A 107 -8.07 -18.47 -5.00
C LEU A 107 -9.20 -18.77 -6.01
N PRO A 108 -9.30 -17.99 -7.10
CA PRO A 108 -10.42 -18.11 -8.04
C PRO A 108 -10.69 -19.56 -8.43
N PRO A 109 -11.93 -20.03 -8.35
CA PRO A 109 -12.29 -21.44 -8.61
C PRO A 109 -12.16 -21.86 -10.08
N GLU A 110 -11.89 -20.93 -10.97
CA GLU A 110 -11.78 -21.16 -12.40
C GLU A 110 -10.34 -21.21 -12.91
N ILE A 111 -9.40 -21.70 -12.10
CA ILE A 111 -8.03 -21.89 -12.56
C ILE A 111 -8.02 -23.04 -13.57
N LYS A 112 -8.18 -22.70 -14.85
CA LYS A 112 -8.14 -23.67 -15.97
C LYS A 112 -6.77 -23.77 -16.63
N THR A 113 -5.89 -22.82 -16.31
CA THR A 113 -4.51 -22.72 -16.81
C THR A 113 -3.70 -21.95 -15.80
N THR A 114 -2.86 -21.01 -16.25
CA THR A 114 -2.18 -20.05 -15.38
C THR A 114 -3.09 -18.87 -15.08
N CYS A 115 -3.21 -18.47 -13.82
CA CYS A 115 -3.93 -17.28 -13.41
C CYS A 115 -3.09 -16.45 -12.43
N ASP A 116 -3.08 -15.13 -12.64
CA ASP A 116 -2.59 -14.17 -11.66
C ASP A 116 -3.69 -13.85 -10.65
N PHE A 117 -3.31 -13.56 -9.42
CA PHE A 117 -4.26 -13.21 -8.37
C PHE A 117 -3.68 -12.18 -7.40
N TYR A 118 -4.58 -11.47 -6.73
CA TYR A 118 -4.30 -10.71 -5.52
C TYR A 118 -5.13 -11.28 -4.37
N VAL A 119 -4.50 -11.47 -3.23
CA VAL A 119 -5.17 -11.76 -1.97
C VAL A 119 -4.91 -10.61 -1.02
N SER A 120 -5.97 -10.00 -0.50
CA SER A 120 -5.86 -8.99 0.53
C SER A 120 -6.27 -9.56 1.87
N PHE A 121 -5.64 -9.10 2.93
CA PHE A 121 -5.87 -9.57 4.28
C PHE A 121 -5.87 -8.43 5.28
N ARG A 122 -6.43 -8.67 6.44
CA ARG A 122 -6.33 -7.79 7.60
C ARG A 122 -6.01 -8.57 8.86
N SER A 123 -5.29 -7.92 9.75
CA SER A 123 -4.98 -8.38 11.09
C SER A 123 -5.53 -7.38 12.09
N GLN A 124 -6.19 -7.86 13.14
CA GLN A 124 -6.70 -7.01 14.22
C GLN A 124 -5.59 -6.72 15.22
N THR A 125 -5.45 -5.44 15.57
CA THR A 125 -4.59 -4.95 16.64
C THR A 125 -5.43 -4.27 17.73
N ASP A 126 -4.83 -3.84 18.83
CA ASP A 126 -5.53 -3.08 19.89
C ASP A 126 -6.07 -1.73 19.36
N ASP A 127 -5.41 -1.13 18.36
CA ASP A 127 -5.73 0.18 17.81
C ASP A 127 -6.58 0.13 16.53
N GLY A 128 -6.93 -1.07 16.03
CA GLY A 128 -7.73 -1.25 14.82
C GLY A 128 -7.25 -2.37 13.92
N PHE A 129 -7.35 -2.19 12.60
CA PHE A 129 -6.96 -3.20 11.62
C PHE A 129 -5.74 -2.75 10.82
N CYS A 130 -4.73 -3.59 10.76
CA CYS A 130 -3.63 -3.48 9.80
C CYS A 130 -3.95 -4.29 8.55
N TYR A 131 -3.65 -3.74 7.38
CA TYR A 131 -3.99 -4.33 6.09
C TYR A 131 -2.74 -4.76 5.33
N GLY A 132 -2.89 -5.79 4.49
CA GLY A 132 -1.85 -6.23 3.58
C GLY A 132 -2.42 -6.88 2.33
N TRP A 133 -1.53 -7.13 1.37
CA TRP A 133 -1.85 -7.83 0.14
C TRP A 133 -0.71 -8.76 -0.27
N VAL A 134 -1.05 -9.79 -1.05
CA VAL A 134 -0.12 -10.73 -1.67
C VAL A 134 -0.48 -10.82 -3.15
N GLU A 135 0.51 -10.67 -4.02
CA GLU A 135 0.42 -10.94 -5.45
C GLU A 135 1.06 -12.28 -5.75
N GLY A 136 0.40 -13.07 -6.57
CA GLY A 136 0.93 -14.34 -7.01
C GLY A 136 0.31 -14.83 -8.31
N SER A 137 0.76 -15.99 -8.74
CA SER A 137 0.13 -16.74 -9.82
C SER A 137 0.06 -18.22 -9.48
N ALA A 138 -0.93 -18.90 -10.05
CA ALA A 138 -1.07 -20.34 -9.94
C ALA A 138 -1.10 -20.95 -11.33
N ASP A 139 -0.28 -21.98 -11.54
CA ASP A 139 -0.30 -22.80 -12.74
C ASP A 139 -0.87 -24.18 -12.41
N CYS A 140 -1.98 -24.52 -13.03
CA CYS A 140 -2.67 -25.81 -12.82
C CYS A 140 -2.35 -26.84 -13.91
N GLY A 141 -1.48 -26.51 -14.86
CA GLY A 141 -1.17 -27.39 -15.97
C GLY A 141 -2.41 -27.74 -16.81
N HIS A 142 -2.49 -28.97 -17.28
CA HIS A 142 -3.62 -29.48 -18.04
C HIS A 142 -4.76 -29.92 -17.11
N ILE A 143 -6.00 -29.52 -17.43
CA ILE A 143 -7.20 -29.96 -16.72
C ILE A 143 -7.88 -31.01 -17.58
N SER A 144 -8.01 -32.22 -17.04
CA SER A 144 -8.67 -33.35 -17.70
C SER A 144 -10.17 -33.14 -17.90
N GLY A 145 -10.79 -34.02 -18.72
CA GLY A 145 -12.24 -34.02 -18.93
C GLY A 145 -13.07 -34.24 -17.65
N SER A 146 -12.44 -34.67 -16.55
CA SER A 146 -13.05 -34.78 -15.23
C SER A 146 -13.16 -33.45 -14.49
N GLY A 147 -12.55 -32.37 -15.03
CA GLY A 147 -12.49 -31.03 -14.38
C GLY A 147 -11.41 -30.91 -13.32
N TYR A 148 -10.50 -31.89 -13.20
CA TYR A 148 -9.38 -31.86 -12.26
C TYR A 148 -8.05 -31.72 -12.98
N PRO A 149 -7.05 -31.04 -12.36
CA PRO A 149 -5.70 -31.00 -12.90
C PRO A 149 -5.11 -32.43 -12.97
N ASP A 150 -4.44 -32.73 -14.07
CA ASP A 150 -3.70 -33.98 -14.24
C ASP A 150 -2.26 -33.87 -13.70
N GLU A 151 -1.81 -32.65 -13.48
CA GLU A 151 -0.46 -32.31 -13.06
C GLU A 151 -0.48 -31.55 -11.73
N ASN A 152 0.70 -31.33 -11.16
CA ASN A 152 0.85 -30.52 -9.95
C ASN A 152 0.35 -29.09 -10.19
N ILE A 153 -0.23 -28.51 -9.17
CA ILE A 153 -0.49 -27.08 -9.14
C ILE A 153 0.78 -26.39 -8.62
N THR A 154 1.36 -25.51 -9.42
CA THR A 154 2.50 -24.70 -8.99
C THR A 154 2.01 -23.31 -8.61
N LEU A 155 2.26 -22.92 -7.37
CA LEU A 155 1.98 -21.58 -6.86
C LEU A 155 3.25 -20.76 -6.87
N PHE A 156 3.14 -19.53 -7.34
CA PHE A 156 4.18 -18.52 -7.26
C PHE A 156 3.67 -17.35 -6.42
N VAL A 157 4.45 -16.92 -5.43
CA VAL A 157 4.25 -15.65 -4.73
C VAL A 157 5.32 -14.69 -5.22
N LYS A 158 4.88 -13.58 -5.80
CA LYS A 158 5.73 -12.59 -6.45
C LYS A 158 6.10 -11.49 -5.47
N ARG A 159 5.08 -10.85 -4.92
CA ARG A 159 5.25 -9.67 -4.05
C ARG A 159 4.21 -9.67 -2.95
N MET A 160 4.53 -9.01 -1.86
CA MET A 160 3.59 -8.77 -0.77
C MET A 160 3.89 -7.47 -0.05
N ALA A 161 2.89 -6.90 0.61
CA ALA A 161 3.06 -5.79 1.53
C ALA A 161 2.12 -5.89 2.73
N TYR A 162 2.57 -5.33 3.85
CA TYR A 162 1.83 -5.22 5.10
C TYR A 162 2.04 -3.82 5.70
N CYS A 163 0.94 -3.12 5.96
CA CYS A 163 0.99 -1.80 6.59
C CYS A 163 0.85 -1.93 8.10
N THR A 164 1.80 -1.40 8.84
CA THR A 164 1.82 -1.45 10.31
C THR A 164 0.96 -0.36 10.96
N ILE A 165 0.45 0.62 10.17
CA ILE A 165 -0.44 1.68 10.67
C ILE A 165 -1.87 1.16 10.73
N PRO A 166 -2.51 1.10 11.92
CA PRO A 166 -3.90 0.69 12.05
C PRO A 166 -4.85 1.59 11.24
N ASN A 167 -5.79 0.96 10.55
CA ASN A 167 -6.82 1.61 9.74
C ASN A 167 -6.30 2.49 8.58
N TYR A 168 -5.02 2.38 8.21
CA TYR A 168 -4.49 3.01 7.01
C TYR A 168 -5.15 2.39 5.77
N PRO A 169 -5.70 3.20 4.83
CA PRO A 169 -6.40 2.69 3.65
C PRO A 169 -5.42 2.20 2.58
N LEU A 170 -4.68 1.12 2.90
CA LEU A 170 -3.72 0.50 1.99
C LEU A 170 -4.40 0.10 0.68
N ARG A 171 -3.69 0.24 -0.45
CA ARG A 171 -4.15 -0.21 -1.76
C ARG A 171 -3.44 -1.49 -2.18
N VAL A 172 -4.12 -2.34 -2.94
CA VAL A 172 -3.51 -3.54 -3.54
C VAL A 172 -2.41 -3.11 -4.50
N GLY A 173 -1.20 -3.62 -4.29
CA GLY A 173 -0.01 -3.26 -5.05
C GLY A 173 0.76 -2.06 -4.50
N GLN A 174 0.28 -1.39 -3.47
CA GLN A 174 0.99 -0.28 -2.83
C GLN A 174 2.23 -0.80 -2.08
N GLU A 175 3.39 -0.23 -2.40
CA GLU A 175 4.71 -0.66 -1.90
C GLU A 175 5.23 0.28 -0.80
N ASP A 176 4.83 1.56 -0.85
CA ASP A 176 5.21 2.59 0.11
C ASP A 176 4.13 3.67 0.26
N PHE A 177 4.38 4.69 1.07
CA PHE A 177 3.44 5.80 1.26
C PHE A 177 3.45 6.83 0.13
N THR A 178 4.31 6.72 -0.87
CA THR A 178 4.36 7.67 -1.98
C THR A 178 3.22 7.46 -2.98
N TRP A 179 2.55 6.32 -2.92
CA TRP A 179 1.41 5.98 -3.80
C TRP A 179 0.19 6.91 -3.65
N ASP A 180 0.01 7.53 -2.48
CA ASP A 180 -1.01 8.55 -2.27
C ASP A 180 -0.62 9.92 -2.85
N ILE A 181 0.63 10.06 -3.30
CA ILE A 181 1.11 11.19 -4.10
C ILE A 181 1.05 10.79 -5.58
N GLU A 182 -0.08 10.27 -6.05
CA GLU A 182 -0.39 10.51 -7.46
C GLU A 182 -0.47 12.03 -7.61
N GLU A 183 0.62 12.65 -8.02
CA GLU A 183 0.50 13.83 -8.85
C GLU A 183 -0.42 13.40 -9.98
N ASN A 184 -1.69 13.81 -9.90
CA ASN A 184 -2.64 13.66 -10.97
C ASN A 184 -2.12 14.49 -12.15
N GLU A 185 -1.03 14.05 -12.79
CA GLU A 185 -0.55 14.61 -14.05
C GLU A 185 -1.63 14.50 -15.13
N THR A 186 -2.58 13.57 -14.96
CA THR A 186 -3.70 13.37 -15.88
C THR A 186 -4.78 14.44 -15.82
N SER A 187 -4.73 15.35 -14.84
CA SER A 187 -5.69 16.44 -14.75
C SER A 187 -5.11 17.81 -14.38
N ALA A 188 -3.81 18.02 -14.57
CA ALA A 188 -3.25 19.37 -14.47
C ALA A 188 -3.78 20.22 -15.65
N PHE A 189 -5.03 20.69 -15.50
CA PHE A 189 -5.65 21.63 -16.46
C PHE A 189 -5.02 23.02 -16.37
N ALA A 190 -4.06 23.24 -15.44
CA ALA A 190 -3.34 24.48 -15.26
C ALA A 190 -1.86 24.23 -14.93
N THR A 191 -1.01 25.17 -15.26
CA THR A 191 0.41 25.24 -14.92
C THR A 191 0.70 26.51 -14.15
N ILE A 192 1.81 26.54 -13.39
CA ILE A 192 2.22 27.72 -12.61
C ILE A 192 3.65 28.14 -12.94
N HIS A 193 3.89 29.45 -13.05
CA HIS A 193 5.20 30.06 -13.31
C HIS A 193 5.32 31.44 -12.64
N PRO A 194 6.52 31.83 -12.18
CA PRO A 194 7.72 31.02 -12.00
C PRO A 194 7.62 30.11 -10.78
N ASN A 195 8.37 29.03 -10.78
CA ASN A 195 8.58 28.18 -9.61
C ASN A 195 10.03 27.65 -9.65
N PRO A 196 10.93 28.10 -8.77
CA PRO A 196 10.70 29.00 -7.61
C PRO A 196 10.25 30.42 -7.99
N THR A 197 9.71 31.15 -6.99
CA THR A 197 9.22 32.53 -7.15
C THR A 197 9.66 33.44 -6.01
N THR A 198 9.86 34.74 -6.34
CA THR A 198 10.11 35.79 -5.34
C THR A 198 8.83 36.53 -4.94
N GLY A 199 7.68 36.27 -5.60
CA GLY A 199 6.44 36.97 -5.25
C GLY A 199 5.23 36.58 -6.11
N ILE A 200 5.16 37.04 -7.35
CA ILE A 200 3.98 36.82 -8.19
C ILE A 200 4.06 35.44 -8.87
N VAL A 201 3.02 34.63 -8.65
CA VAL A 201 2.81 33.36 -9.36
C VAL A 201 1.75 33.55 -10.42
N ARG A 202 2.03 33.23 -11.67
CA ARG A 202 1.11 33.17 -12.78
C ARG A 202 0.60 31.76 -12.98
N ILE A 203 -0.69 31.61 -13.09
CA ILE A 203 -1.41 30.37 -13.31
C ILE A 203 -1.95 30.42 -14.73
N ILE A 204 -1.62 29.44 -15.56
CA ILE A 204 -2.06 29.33 -16.95
C ILE A 204 -2.85 28.05 -17.10
N GLY A 205 -4.07 28.13 -17.62
CA GLY A 205 -4.96 26.97 -17.78
C GLY A 205 -6.22 27.33 -18.55
N LYS A 206 -7.12 26.38 -18.73
CA LYS A 206 -8.41 26.60 -19.39
C LYS A 206 -9.53 26.76 -18.34
N ASN A 207 -10.42 27.75 -18.58
CA ASN A 207 -11.61 27.97 -17.77
C ASN A 207 -11.31 28.15 -16.27
N LEU A 208 -10.24 28.85 -15.95
CA LEU A 208 -9.85 29.11 -14.55
C LEU A 208 -10.89 29.97 -13.87
N LYS A 209 -11.22 29.62 -12.60
CA LYS A 209 -12.20 30.32 -11.76
C LYS A 209 -11.57 30.92 -10.51
N ALA A 210 -10.73 30.17 -9.83
CA ALA A 210 -10.14 30.62 -8.57
C ALA A 210 -8.83 29.91 -8.30
N ALA A 211 -7.97 30.53 -7.50
CA ALA A 211 -6.82 29.87 -6.89
C ALA A 211 -6.64 30.32 -5.45
N GLU A 212 -6.22 29.42 -4.59
CA GLU A 212 -5.84 29.67 -3.20
C GLU A 212 -4.45 29.15 -2.91
N VAL A 213 -3.71 29.85 -2.11
CA VAL A 213 -2.39 29.42 -1.59
C VAL A 213 -2.55 28.96 -0.16
N VAL A 214 -2.04 27.78 0.15
CA VAL A 214 -2.00 27.24 1.51
C VAL A 214 -0.55 26.99 1.92
N ASN A 215 -0.25 27.16 3.20
CA ASN A 215 1.04 26.80 3.78
C ASN A 215 1.11 25.29 4.09
N THR A 216 2.24 24.82 4.60
CA THR A 216 2.47 23.40 4.98
C THR A 216 1.54 22.91 6.11
N LEU A 217 0.92 23.81 6.88
CA LEU A 217 -0.09 23.49 7.89
C LEU A 217 -1.53 23.45 7.33
N GLY A 218 -1.68 23.64 6.00
CA GLY A 218 -3.01 23.68 5.34
C GLY A 218 -3.77 24.99 5.54
N GLN A 219 -3.18 26.01 6.17
CA GLN A 219 -3.81 27.31 6.36
C GLN A 219 -3.77 28.11 5.06
N ARG A 220 -4.91 28.67 4.67
CA ARG A 220 -5.02 29.54 3.50
C ARG A 220 -4.38 30.90 3.78
N VAL A 221 -3.37 31.27 2.98
CA VAL A 221 -2.56 32.47 3.16
C VAL A 221 -2.76 33.52 2.06
N ALA A 222 -3.25 33.10 0.89
CA ALA A 222 -3.61 34.03 -0.19
C ALA A 222 -4.73 33.40 -1.06
N THR A 223 -5.48 34.25 -1.80
CA THR A 223 -6.51 33.80 -2.72
C THR A 223 -6.66 34.77 -3.87
N THR A 224 -7.02 34.28 -5.04
CA THR A 224 -7.41 35.09 -6.20
C THR A 224 -8.63 34.45 -6.89
N GLN A 225 -9.45 35.29 -7.52
CA GLN A 225 -10.58 34.85 -8.33
C GLN A 225 -10.54 35.59 -9.67
N GLY A 226 -11.01 34.92 -10.69
CA GLY A 226 -11.09 35.49 -12.04
C GLY A 226 -11.63 34.43 -13.01
N GLN A 227 -11.84 34.85 -14.26
CA GLN A 227 -12.28 33.97 -15.33
C GLN A 227 -11.30 34.08 -16.49
N GLY A 228 -11.05 32.96 -17.17
CA GLY A 228 -10.23 32.92 -18.36
C GLY A 228 -9.09 31.92 -18.31
N GLU A 229 -8.05 32.21 -19.05
CA GLU A 229 -6.90 31.30 -19.23
C GLU A 229 -5.69 31.63 -18.35
N THR A 230 -5.74 32.76 -17.63
CA THR A 230 -4.62 33.21 -16.79
C THR A 230 -5.16 33.84 -15.49
N LEU A 231 -4.62 33.38 -14.35
CA LEU A 231 -4.76 34.04 -13.06
C LEU A 231 -3.38 34.43 -12.52
N GLN A 232 -3.36 35.42 -11.65
CA GLN A 232 -2.15 35.81 -10.91
C GLN A 232 -2.45 35.85 -9.41
N ILE A 233 -1.53 35.38 -8.62
CA ILE A 233 -1.60 35.46 -7.17
C ILE A 233 -0.28 36.00 -6.62
N ASP A 234 -0.37 37.02 -5.75
CA ASP A 234 0.80 37.65 -5.15
C ASP A 234 1.05 37.06 -3.76
N ILE A 235 2.25 36.51 -3.59
CA ILE A 235 2.75 35.95 -2.34
C ILE A 235 4.05 36.63 -1.88
N ALA A 236 4.35 37.83 -2.41
CA ALA A 236 5.61 38.53 -2.11
C ALA A 236 5.79 38.80 -0.60
N ASN A 237 4.69 39.05 0.11
CA ASN A 237 4.71 39.33 1.55
C ASN A 237 4.71 38.06 2.43
N LEU A 238 4.69 36.86 1.84
CA LEU A 238 4.78 35.64 2.61
C LEU A 238 6.25 35.29 2.90
N PRO A 239 6.55 34.61 4.01
CA PRO A 239 7.88 34.09 4.29
C PRO A 239 8.41 33.16 3.19
N GLU A 240 9.74 33.04 3.08
CA GLU A 240 10.37 32.02 2.25
C GLU A 240 9.94 30.63 2.72
N GLY A 241 9.72 29.71 1.76
CA GLY A 241 9.30 28.36 2.10
C GLY A 241 8.47 27.69 1.03
N ILE A 242 7.85 26.57 1.40
CA ILE A 242 7.01 25.76 0.52
C ILE A 242 5.54 26.11 0.73
N TYR A 243 4.83 26.32 -0.37
CA TYR A 243 3.41 26.59 -0.44
C TYR A 243 2.74 25.66 -1.47
N PHE A 244 1.42 25.51 -1.37
CA PHE A 244 0.62 24.75 -2.32
C PHE A 244 -0.44 25.68 -2.91
N VAL A 245 -0.49 25.75 -4.24
CA VAL A 245 -1.50 26.51 -4.99
C VAL A 245 -2.59 25.55 -5.43
N ARG A 246 -3.79 25.69 -4.86
CA ARG A 246 -4.97 24.93 -5.24
C ARG A 246 -5.75 25.75 -6.26
N ILE A 247 -5.96 25.20 -7.45
CA ILE A 247 -6.61 25.86 -8.57
C ILE A 247 -7.96 25.20 -8.81
N THR A 248 -9.01 26.00 -9.04
CA THR A 248 -10.34 25.51 -9.34
C THR A 248 -10.80 26.11 -10.67
N ASP A 249 -11.34 25.28 -11.57
CA ASP A 249 -11.92 25.72 -12.83
C ASP A 249 -13.45 25.98 -12.72
N GLU A 250 -14.07 26.41 -13.82
CA GLU A 250 -15.50 26.69 -13.89
C GLU A 250 -16.38 25.42 -13.75
N GLN A 251 -15.84 24.23 -14.06
CA GLN A 251 -16.51 22.94 -13.88
C GLN A 251 -16.37 22.41 -12.44
N GLY A 252 -15.62 23.12 -11.58
CA GLY A 252 -15.38 22.71 -10.20
C GLY A 252 -14.27 21.67 -10.04
N ARG A 253 -13.52 21.35 -11.09
CA ARG A 253 -12.34 20.50 -11.01
C ARG A 253 -11.25 21.24 -10.25
N LYS A 254 -10.41 20.49 -9.56
CA LYS A 254 -9.32 21.05 -8.73
C LYS A 254 -8.01 20.42 -9.10
N CYS A 255 -6.94 21.21 -9.16
CA CYS A 255 -5.57 20.73 -9.19
C CYS A 255 -4.73 21.50 -8.18
N THR A 256 -3.62 20.90 -7.73
CA THR A 256 -2.72 21.49 -6.74
C THR A 256 -1.30 21.45 -7.24
N HIS A 257 -0.58 22.56 -7.12
CA HIS A 257 0.84 22.66 -7.48
C HIS A 257 1.66 23.13 -6.28
N LYS A 258 2.81 22.54 -6.09
CA LYS A 258 3.82 22.99 -5.12
C LYS A 258 4.53 24.20 -5.67
N VAL A 259 4.71 25.23 -4.84
CA VAL A 259 5.47 26.45 -5.12
C VAL A 259 6.54 26.64 -4.07
N VAL A 260 7.74 26.99 -4.52
CA VAL A 260 8.86 27.37 -3.65
C VAL A 260 8.97 28.90 -3.69
N LYS A 261 8.83 29.55 -2.53
CA LYS A 261 9.04 31.01 -2.35
C LYS A 261 10.47 31.23 -1.86
N GLU A 262 11.20 32.03 -2.59
CA GLU A 262 12.57 32.52 -2.26
C GLU A 262 12.54 33.98 -1.82
#